data_a7800c3d244b30b5beeef3d03f68b3f7
#
_entry.id   a7800c3d244b30b5beeef3d03f68b3f7
#
_cell.length_a   1.000
_cell.length_b   1.000
_cell.length_c   1.000
_cell.angle_alpha   90.00
_cell.angle_beta   90.00
_cell.angle_gamma   90.00
#
_symmetry.space_group_name_H-M   'P 1'
#
loop_
_entity.id
_entity.type
_entity.pdbx_description
1 polymer ?
#
loop_
_entity_poly.entity_id
_entity_poly.type
_entity_poly.pdbx_seq_one_letter_code
_entity_poly.pdbx_strand_id
1 'polypeptide(L)'
;MEWKLAHPLEDMQEIMNIADQYFVDTGGVLNKNKEIFRKNVTVASTVQLFDRTKEFIAVCRETKEDSERMLAYCWFDRFGYTTYSADEISNAKFHHVEPYLSPRVKIKLLDEMIDQHILWAYNCGIPVICSTSIRPEHDVFMKLHKRRGFIVNGSYAWCRTEEGMKCLTK
;
A
#
# COMPACT_ATOMS: atom_id res chain seq x y z
N MET A 1 -13.61 -7.25 13.12
CA MET A 1 -12.82 -6.59 12.05
C MET A 1 -13.19 -7.25 10.74
N GLU A 2 -13.60 -6.47 9.79
CA GLU A 2 -14.11 -6.95 8.50
C GLU A 2 -13.43 -6.17 7.36
N TRP A 3 -13.00 -6.87 6.32
CA TRP A 3 -12.45 -6.30 5.10
C TRP A 3 -13.53 -6.17 4.04
N LYS A 4 -13.61 -5.00 3.41
CA LYS A 4 -14.47 -4.74 2.25
C LYS A 4 -13.74 -3.94 1.20
N LEU A 5 -14.19 -4.00 -0.05
CA LEU A 5 -13.66 -3.13 -1.10
C LEU A 5 -14.00 -1.67 -0.78
N ALA A 6 -13.01 -0.79 -0.99
CA ALA A 6 -13.21 0.64 -0.77
C ALA A 6 -14.21 1.23 -1.75
N HIS A 7 -15.12 2.05 -1.23
CA HIS A 7 -16.06 2.82 -2.04
C HIS A 7 -15.53 4.26 -2.26
N PRO A 8 -15.50 4.76 -3.52
CA PRO A 8 -14.84 6.03 -3.86
C PRO A 8 -15.47 7.28 -3.22
N LEU A 9 -16.68 7.19 -2.72
CA LEU A 9 -17.36 8.30 -2.06
C LEU A 9 -17.40 8.14 -0.52
N GLU A 10 -17.68 6.92 -0.06
CA GLU A 10 -17.94 6.67 1.37
C GLU A 10 -16.66 6.54 2.20
N ASP A 11 -15.62 5.88 1.65
CA ASP A 11 -14.41 5.56 2.41
C ASP A 11 -13.31 6.62 2.26
N MET A 12 -13.43 7.54 1.28
CA MET A 12 -12.36 8.45 0.89
C MET A 12 -11.84 9.32 2.04
N GLN A 13 -12.73 9.88 2.86
CA GLN A 13 -12.34 10.79 3.93
C GLN A 13 -11.52 10.06 5.00
N GLU A 14 -11.90 8.83 5.36
CA GLU A 14 -11.16 8.06 6.35
C GLU A 14 -9.82 7.54 5.80
N ILE A 15 -9.76 7.13 4.52
CA ILE A 15 -8.50 6.82 3.84
C ILE A 15 -7.55 8.01 3.89
N MET A 16 -8.03 9.22 3.59
CA MET A 16 -7.24 10.44 3.67
C MET A 16 -6.74 10.73 5.08
N ASN A 17 -7.58 10.54 6.10
CA ASN A 17 -7.21 10.76 7.50
C ASN A 17 -6.09 9.81 7.96
N ILE A 18 -6.17 8.53 7.58
CA ILE A 18 -5.09 7.57 7.87
C ILE A 18 -3.84 7.93 7.07
N ALA A 19 -3.97 8.22 5.78
CA ALA A 19 -2.84 8.56 4.92
C ALA A 19 -2.07 9.78 5.41
N ASP A 20 -2.76 10.82 5.88
CA ASP A 20 -2.15 12.05 6.39
C ASP A 20 -1.11 11.80 7.49
N GLN A 21 -1.35 10.81 8.33
CA GLN A 21 -0.45 10.44 9.42
C GLN A 21 0.86 9.80 8.93
N TYR A 22 0.86 9.29 7.69
CA TYR A 22 2.02 8.67 7.05
C TYR A 22 2.71 9.58 6.03
N PHE A 23 2.11 10.70 5.66
CA PHE A 23 2.71 11.64 4.72
C PHE A 23 3.95 12.36 5.27
N VAL A 24 4.22 12.27 6.54
CA VAL A 24 5.26 13.08 7.19
C VAL A 24 6.67 12.55 6.92
N ASP A 25 6.85 11.28 6.51
CA ASP A 25 8.11 10.60 6.77
C ASP A 25 8.88 10.03 5.56
N THR A 26 8.90 10.69 4.42
CA THR A 26 9.79 10.30 3.30
C THR A 26 11.10 11.10 3.25
N GLY A 27 11.53 11.71 4.36
CA GLY A 27 12.75 12.53 4.40
C GLY A 27 12.75 13.72 3.43
N GLY A 28 11.59 14.22 3.03
CA GLY A 28 11.47 15.38 2.14
C GLY A 28 11.80 15.13 0.66
N VAL A 29 12.17 13.91 0.27
CA VAL A 29 12.53 13.59 -1.12
C VAL A 29 11.32 13.67 -2.05
N LEU A 30 10.16 13.21 -1.60
CA LEU A 30 8.93 13.28 -2.38
C LEU A 30 8.10 14.51 -1.97
N ASN A 31 7.70 15.32 -2.93
CA ASN A 31 6.74 16.39 -2.71
C ASN A 31 5.36 15.79 -2.53
N LYS A 32 4.91 15.76 -1.28
CA LYS A 32 3.62 15.21 -0.92
C LYS A 32 2.53 16.20 -1.26
N ASN A 33 1.56 15.75 -2.03
CA ASN A 33 0.39 16.53 -2.39
C ASN A 33 -0.87 15.73 -2.08
N LYS A 34 -1.61 16.17 -1.06
CA LYS A 34 -2.84 15.52 -0.60
C LYS A 34 -3.92 15.47 -1.67
N GLU A 35 -4.05 16.52 -2.47
CA GLU A 35 -5.05 16.58 -3.55
C GLU A 35 -4.74 15.58 -4.66
N ILE A 36 -3.46 15.44 -5.02
CA ILE A 36 -3.02 14.43 -5.99
C ILE A 36 -3.27 13.03 -5.44
N PHE A 37 -2.94 12.78 -4.17
CA PHE A 37 -3.21 11.50 -3.53
C PHE A 37 -4.70 11.17 -3.53
N ARG A 38 -5.54 12.12 -3.08
CA ARG A 38 -7.01 11.99 -3.10
C ARG A 38 -7.52 11.64 -4.49
N LYS A 39 -7.08 12.40 -5.51
CA LYS A 39 -7.44 12.14 -6.90
C LYS A 39 -7.06 10.72 -7.33
N ASN A 40 -5.84 10.29 -7.04
CA ASN A 40 -5.36 8.95 -7.44
C ASN A 40 -6.15 7.83 -6.77
N VAL A 41 -6.42 7.93 -5.46
CA VAL A 41 -7.25 6.95 -4.75
C VAL A 41 -8.68 6.93 -5.26
N THR A 42 -9.27 8.11 -5.54
CA THR A 42 -10.63 8.20 -6.11
C THR A 42 -10.69 7.54 -7.48
N VAL A 43 -9.72 7.81 -8.35
CA VAL A 43 -9.65 7.18 -9.68
C VAL A 43 -9.52 5.67 -9.56
N ALA A 44 -8.58 5.17 -8.74
CA ALA A 44 -8.35 3.74 -8.57
C ALA A 44 -9.57 3.02 -7.98
N SER A 45 -10.20 3.57 -6.94
CA SER A 45 -11.42 2.99 -6.36
C SER A 45 -12.61 3.05 -7.32
N THR A 46 -12.68 4.06 -8.19
CA THR A 46 -13.68 4.11 -9.26
C THR A 46 -13.42 3.04 -10.32
N VAL A 47 -12.17 2.89 -10.77
CA VAL A 47 -11.79 1.80 -11.70
C VAL A 47 -12.17 0.44 -11.13
N GLN A 48 -11.91 0.20 -9.86
CA GLN A 48 -12.25 -1.03 -9.15
C GLN A 48 -13.76 -1.36 -9.17
N LEU A 49 -14.66 -0.37 -9.18
CA LEU A 49 -16.09 -0.60 -9.27
C LEU A 49 -16.50 -1.26 -10.61
N PHE A 50 -15.78 -0.94 -11.69
CA PHE A 50 -16.05 -1.44 -13.03
C PHE A 50 -15.20 -2.67 -13.38
N ASP A 51 -13.96 -2.73 -12.88
CA ASP A 51 -13.04 -3.81 -13.18
C ASP A 51 -12.11 -4.09 -11.97
N ARG A 52 -12.51 -5.06 -11.17
CA ARG A 52 -11.77 -5.49 -9.96
C ARG A 52 -10.43 -6.17 -10.25
N THR A 53 -10.13 -6.42 -11.51
CA THR A 53 -8.86 -7.03 -11.90
C THR A 53 -7.74 -5.99 -12.11
N LYS A 54 -8.06 -4.71 -12.19
CA LYS A 54 -7.07 -3.64 -12.48
C LYS A 54 -6.49 -3.01 -11.24
N GLU A 55 -7.34 -2.75 -10.26
CA GLU A 55 -6.99 -2.09 -9.00
C GLU A 55 -7.68 -2.82 -7.87
N PHE A 56 -7.00 -2.88 -6.72
CA PHE A 56 -7.57 -3.42 -5.51
C PHE A 56 -7.30 -2.48 -4.34
N ILE A 57 -8.35 -1.84 -3.87
CA ILE A 57 -8.32 -1.05 -2.64
C ILE A 57 -9.32 -1.67 -1.68
N ALA A 58 -8.86 -2.12 -0.53
CA ALA A 58 -9.71 -2.64 0.52
C ALA A 58 -9.51 -1.87 1.82
N VAL A 59 -10.58 -1.75 2.57
CA VAL A 59 -10.62 -1.12 3.87
C VAL A 59 -11.03 -2.13 4.93
N CYS A 60 -10.41 -2.06 6.11
CA CYS A 60 -10.78 -2.85 7.27
C CYS A 60 -11.49 -1.98 8.28
N ARG A 61 -12.67 -2.40 8.73
CA ARG A 61 -13.47 -1.68 9.70
C ARG A 61 -13.66 -2.46 11.01
N GLU A 62 -13.82 -1.73 12.09
CA GLU A 62 -14.22 -2.30 13.37
C GLU A 62 -15.70 -2.73 13.32
N THR A 63 -15.97 -3.96 13.74
CA THR A 63 -17.34 -4.51 13.78
C THR A 63 -17.90 -4.46 15.19
N LYS A 64 -18.00 -3.30 15.79
CA LYS A 64 -18.70 -3.09 17.08
C LYS A 64 -20.02 -2.39 16.81
N GLU A 65 -21.04 -2.69 17.62
CA GLU A 65 -22.42 -2.20 17.45
C GLU A 65 -22.55 -0.67 17.27
N ASP A 66 -21.57 0.11 17.79
CA ASP A 66 -21.63 1.59 17.75
C ASP A 66 -20.46 2.24 16.99
N SER A 67 -19.61 1.48 16.29
CA SER A 67 -18.45 2.05 15.60
C SER A 67 -18.10 1.27 14.32
N GLU A 68 -18.24 1.93 13.19
CA GLU A 68 -17.75 1.45 11.90
C GLU A 68 -16.38 2.05 11.51
N ARG A 69 -15.59 2.45 12.50
CA ARG A 69 -14.31 3.13 12.29
C ARG A 69 -13.39 2.32 11.39
N MET A 70 -12.78 2.97 10.41
CA MET A 70 -11.72 2.38 9.59
C MET A 70 -10.45 2.20 10.43
N LEU A 71 -9.90 0.97 10.41
CA LEU A 71 -8.68 0.60 11.13
C LEU A 71 -7.47 0.54 10.21
N ALA A 72 -7.71 0.26 8.92
CA ALA A 72 -6.65 0.04 7.95
C ALA A 72 -7.18 0.11 6.53
N TYR A 73 -6.27 0.35 5.58
CA TYR A 73 -6.53 0.14 4.17
C TYR A 73 -5.27 -0.35 3.44
N CYS A 74 -5.48 -1.09 2.35
CA CYS A 74 -4.41 -1.49 1.43
C CYS A 74 -4.79 -1.13 -0.01
N TRP A 75 -3.77 -0.94 -0.83
CA TRP A 75 -3.92 -0.65 -2.25
C TRP A 75 -2.88 -1.41 -3.06
N PHE A 76 -3.35 -2.21 -4.03
CA PHE A 76 -2.54 -2.95 -4.98
C PHE A 76 -2.94 -2.60 -6.40
N ASP A 77 -1.99 -2.63 -7.32
CA ASP A 77 -2.23 -2.50 -8.75
C ASP A 77 -1.58 -3.63 -9.54
N ARG A 78 -1.84 -3.67 -10.83
CA ARG A 78 -1.22 -4.59 -11.79
C ARG A 78 -0.45 -3.82 -12.87
N PHE A 79 0.02 -4.55 -13.88
CA PHE A 79 0.76 -4.02 -15.03
C PHE A 79 2.20 -3.56 -14.73
N GLY A 80 2.78 -4.05 -13.63
CA GLY A 80 4.23 -3.98 -13.44
C GLY A 80 4.94 -5.02 -14.32
N TYR A 81 6.06 -4.63 -14.94
CA TYR A 81 6.91 -5.53 -15.70
C TYR A 81 8.37 -5.22 -15.42
N THR A 82 9.23 -6.22 -15.56
CA THR A 82 10.69 -6.02 -15.54
C THR A 82 11.26 -6.18 -16.93
N THR A 83 12.45 -5.62 -17.15
CA THR A 83 13.18 -5.80 -18.42
C THR A 83 13.67 -7.24 -18.67
N TYR A 84 13.61 -8.08 -17.64
CA TYR A 84 14.17 -9.45 -17.68
C TYR A 84 13.10 -10.54 -17.82
N SER A 85 11.83 -10.21 -17.69
CA SER A 85 10.74 -11.19 -17.72
C SER A 85 9.51 -10.60 -18.40
N ALA A 86 8.76 -11.47 -19.06
CA ALA A 86 7.42 -11.15 -19.55
C ALA A 86 6.34 -11.33 -18.46
N ASP A 87 6.72 -11.78 -17.27
CA ASP A 87 5.79 -11.97 -16.17
C ASP A 87 5.25 -10.63 -15.68
N GLU A 88 3.94 -10.56 -15.57
CA GLU A 88 3.27 -9.41 -14.96
C GLU A 88 3.52 -9.39 -13.46
N ILE A 89 3.71 -8.20 -12.92
CA ILE A 89 3.93 -7.97 -11.49
C ILE A 89 2.79 -7.11 -10.94
N SER A 90 2.17 -7.58 -9.85
CA SER A 90 1.34 -6.73 -9.00
C SER A 90 2.18 -6.03 -7.94
N ASN A 91 1.94 -4.74 -7.74
CA ASN A 91 2.66 -3.94 -6.77
C ASN A 91 1.77 -3.54 -5.58
N ALA A 92 2.29 -3.70 -4.38
CA ALA A 92 1.69 -3.10 -3.20
C ALA A 92 2.04 -1.60 -3.15
N LYS A 93 1.04 -0.74 -3.40
CA LYS A 93 1.21 0.71 -3.28
C LYS A 93 1.18 1.17 -1.84
N PHE A 94 0.22 0.66 -1.07
CA PHE A 94 0.03 1.05 0.33
C PHE A 94 -0.44 -0.09 1.21
N HIS A 95 0.11 -0.11 2.44
CA HIS A 95 -0.35 -0.90 3.58
C HIS A 95 -0.40 0.06 4.78
N HIS A 96 -1.51 0.72 4.99
CA HIS A 96 -1.66 1.69 6.05
C HIS A 96 -2.60 1.19 7.14
N VAL A 97 -2.15 1.28 8.39
CA VAL A 97 -2.94 0.96 9.58
C VAL A 97 -3.05 2.19 10.47
N GLU A 98 -4.15 2.33 11.17
CA GLU A 98 -4.35 3.41 12.13
C GLU A 98 -3.21 3.43 13.18
N PRO A 99 -2.44 4.53 13.34
CA PRO A 99 -1.24 4.58 14.18
C PRO A 99 -1.48 4.31 15.66
N TYR A 100 -2.67 4.60 16.17
CA TYR A 100 -2.98 4.48 17.59
C TYR A 100 -3.42 3.06 18.01
N LEU A 101 -3.47 2.11 17.08
CA LEU A 101 -3.75 0.71 17.39
C LEU A 101 -2.60 0.07 18.16
N SER A 102 -2.94 -0.93 18.99
CA SER A 102 -1.91 -1.71 19.68
C SER A 102 -1.00 -2.45 18.67
N PRO A 103 0.28 -2.68 19.01
CA PRO A 103 1.21 -3.39 18.13
C PRO A 103 0.69 -4.74 17.63
N ARG A 104 -0.01 -5.48 18.49
CA ARG A 104 -0.59 -6.78 18.14
C ARG A 104 -1.65 -6.65 17.04
N VAL A 105 -2.51 -5.64 17.13
CA VAL A 105 -3.56 -5.39 16.14
C VAL A 105 -2.94 -4.91 14.83
N LYS A 106 -1.94 -4.02 14.88
CA LYS A 106 -1.21 -3.56 13.68
C LYS A 106 -0.58 -4.72 12.92
N ILE A 107 0.14 -5.61 13.62
CA ILE A 107 0.77 -6.78 13.02
C ILE A 107 -0.28 -7.67 12.36
N LYS A 108 -1.40 -7.93 13.04
CA LYS A 108 -2.49 -8.74 12.48
C LYS A 108 -3.05 -8.12 11.19
N LEU A 109 -3.33 -6.80 11.19
CA LEU A 109 -3.86 -6.10 10.00
C LEU A 109 -2.86 -6.12 8.84
N LEU A 110 -1.56 -5.88 9.11
CA LEU A 110 -0.53 -5.96 8.08
C LEU A 110 -0.39 -7.37 7.49
N ASP A 111 -0.49 -8.39 8.33
CA ASP A 111 -0.52 -9.79 7.92
C ASP A 111 -1.71 -10.07 6.99
N GLU A 112 -2.91 -9.64 7.38
CA GLU A 112 -4.13 -9.80 6.58
C GLU A 112 -4.05 -9.05 5.23
N MET A 113 -3.41 -7.86 5.18
CA MET A 113 -3.19 -7.13 3.92
C MET A 113 -2.30 -7.90 2.95
N ILE A 114 -1.24 -8.56 3.45
CA ILE A 114 -0.38 -9.40 2.62
C ILE A 114 -1.20 -10.58 2.06
N ASP A 115 -2.04 -11.18 2.89
CA ASP A 115 -2.94 -12.26 2.45
C ASP A 115 -3.93 -11.79 1.39
N GLN A 116 -4.52 -10.59 1.53
CA GLN A 116 -5.38 -9.96 0.52
C GLN A 116 -4.64 -9.76 -0.82
N HIS A 117 -3.38 -9.31 -0.78
CA HIS A 117 -2.57 -9.13 -1.98
C HIS A 117 -2.34 -10.45 -2.71
N ILE A 118 -1.93 -11.49 -1.98
CA ILE A 118 -1.72 -12.83 -2.54
C ILE A 118 -2.99 -13.37 -3.18
N LEU A 119 -4.11 -13.31 -2.45
CA LEU A 119 -5.40 -13.81 -2.95
C LEU A 119 -5.88 -13.06 -4.20
N TRP A 120 -5.79 -11.73 -4.18
CA TRP A 120 -6.21 -10.94 -5.33
C TRP A 120 -5.35 -11.21 -6.56
N ALA A 121 -4.02 -11.18 -6.43
CA ALA A 121 -3.10 -11.46 -7.53
C ALA A 121 -3.32 -12.86 -8.10
N TYR A 122 -3.48 -13.87 -7.24
CA TYR A 122 -3.79 -15.25 -7.65
C TYR A 122 -5.08 -15.33 -8.46
N ASN A 123 -6.16 -14.72 -7.98
CA ASN A 123 -7.46 -14.70 -8.65
C ASN A 123 -7.43 -13.94 -10.00
N CYS A 124 -6.53 -12.98 -10.13
CA CYS A 124 -6.32 -12.21 -11.36
C CYS A 124 -5.33 -12.90 -12.32
N GLY A 125 -4.75 -14.05 -11.96
CA GLY A 125 -3.75 -14.75 -12.76
C GLY A 125 -2.41 -14.02 -12.87
N ILE A 126 -2.08 -13.14 -11.91
CA ILE A 126 -0.82 -12.39 -11.90
C ILE A 126 0.25 -13.26 -11.26
N PRO A 127 1.34 -13.62 -12.00
CA PRO A 127 2.30 -14.60 -11.53
C PRO A 127 3.27 -14.10 -10.46
N VAL A 128 3.48 -12.78 -10.36
CA VAL A 128 4.46 -12.19 -9.43
C VAL A 128 3.84 -11.06 -8.64
N ILE A 129 4.13 -11.01 -7.35
CA ILE A 129 3.74 -9.90 -6.47
C ILE A 129 4.98 -9.24 -5.89
N CYS A 130 4.97 -7.90 -5.85
CA CYS A 130 6.03 -7.09 -5.30
C CYS A 130 5.50 -6.20 -4.18
N SER A 131 6.23 -6.15 -3.07
CA SER A 131 5.93 -5.28 -1.96
C SER A 131 7.19 -4.58 -1.50
N THR A 132 7.07 -3.30 -1.18
CA THR A 132 8.18 -2.46 -0.74
C THR A 132 7.81 -1.70 0.52
N SER A 133 8.81 -1.33 1.31
CA SER A 133 8.61 -0.45 2.45
C SER A 133 9.72 0.58 2.52
N ILE A 134 9.33 1.84 2.65
CA ILE A 134 10.24 2.99 2.83
C ILE A 134 10.24 3.53 4.26
N ARG A 135 9.66 2.77 5.20
CA ARG A 135 9.54 3.18 6.61
C ARG A 135 10.71 2.71 7.45
N PRO A 136 11.00 3.39 8.57
CA PRO A 136 12.03 2.94 9.52
C PRO A 136 11.81 1.50 10.01
N GLU A 137 10.54 1.09 10.19
CA GLU A 137 10.16 -0.25 10.68
C GLU A 137 10.07 -1.30 9.56
N HIS A 138 10.69 -1.08 8.41
CA HIS A 138 10.61 -1.98 7.25
C HIS A 138 11.02 -3.42 7.59
N ASP A 139 11.96 -3.64 8.49
CA ASP A 139 12.43 -4.98 8.88
C ASP A 139 11.32 -5.85 9.45
N VAL A 140 10.45 -5.29 10.30
CA VAL A 140 9.32 -6.01 10.87
C VAL A 140 8.34 -6.38 9.78
N PHE A 141 8.03 -5.44 8.89
CA PHE A 141 7.12 -5.65 7.77
C PHE A 141 7.66 -6.71 6.80
N MET A 142 8.95 -6.67 6.46
CA MET A 142 9.58 -7.68 5.61
C MET A 142 9.64 -9.07 6.26
N LYS A 143 9.70 -9.18 7.59
CA LYS A 143 9.57 -10.47 8.30
C LYS A 143 8.19 -11.09 8.10
N LEU A 144 7.11 -10.30 8.04
CA LEU A 144 5.77 -10.81 7.73
C LEU A 144 5.72 -11.38 6.31
N HIS A 145 6.33 -10.69 5.34
CA HIS A 145 6.43 -11.18 3.96
C HIS A 145 7.20 -12.50 3.87
N LYS A 146 8.35 -12.62 4.54
CA LYS A 146 9.14 -13.86 4.58
C LYS A 146 8.34 -15.07 5.07
N ARG A 147 7.45 -14.87 6.05
CA ARG A 147 6.57 -15.95 6.56
C ARG A 147 5.58 -16.47 5.51
N ARG A 148 5.33 -15.71 4.47
CA ARG A 148 4.44 -16.04 3.34
C ARG A 148 5.19 -16.41 2.06
N GLY A 149 6.48 -16.73 2.20
CA GLY A 149 7.30 -17.22 1.09
C GLY A 149 7.89 -16.14 0.19
N PHE A 150 7.79 -14.86 0.55
CA PHE A 150 8.46 -13.82 -0.22
C PHE A 150 9.98 -13.89 -0.06
N ILE A 151 10.68 -13.75 -1.18
CA ILE A 151 12.12 -13.51 -1.19
C ILE A 151 12.33 -12.02 -0.96
N VAL A 152 12.98 -11.67 0.16
CA VAL A 152 13.24 -10.27 0.52
C VAL A 152 14.68 -9.94 0.16
N ASN A 153 14.85 -9.25 -0.95
CA ASN A 153 16.14 -8.80 -1.47
C ASN A 153 16.05 -7.33 -1.90
N GLY A 154 17.18 -6.65 -1.86
CA GLY A 154 17.34 -5.30 -2.37
C GLY A 154 17.10 -4.20 -1.36
N SER A 155 17.42 -2.99 -1.78
CA SER A 155 17.28 -1.74 -1.05
C SER A 155 16.73 -0.68 -1.99
N TYR A 156 15.96 0.26 -1.44
CA TYR A 156 15.52 1.45 -2.15
C TYR A 156 16.48 2.59 -1.89
N ALA A 157 16.87 3.30 -2.95
CA ALA A 157 17.61 4.55 -2.86
C ALA A 157 16.85 5.65 -3.61
N TRP A 158 16.76 6.82 -3.02
CA TRP A 158 16.07 7.98 -3.57
C TRP A 158 17.02 9.18 -3.56
N CYS A 159 17.00 9.95 -4.64
CA CYS A 159 17.70 11.20 -4.71
C CYS A 159 16.89 12.17 -5.58
N ARG A 160 16.82 13.43 -5.17
CA ARG A 160 16.42 14.47 -6.10
C ARG A 160 17.55 14.71 -7.09
N THR A 161 17.22 14.81 -8.38
CA THR A 161 18.22 15.00 -9.44
C THR A 161 19.14 16.18 -9.19
N GLU A 162 18.59 17.29 -8.68
CA GLU A 162 19.36 18.49 -8.34
C GLU A 162 20.38 18.24 -7.22
N GLU A 163 20.03 17.45 -6.21
CA GLU A 163 20.96 17.07 -5.13
C GLU A 163 22.02 16.09 -5.65
N GLY A 164 21.62 15.13 -6.50
CA GLY A 164 22.56 14.24 -7.17
C GLY A 164 23.58 15.00 -8.01
N MET A 165 23.14 15.99 -8.78
CA MET A 165 24.03 16.84 -9.58
C MET A 165 25.07 17.59 -8.74
N LYS A 166 24.69 18.08 -7.54
CA LYS A 166 25.66 18.71 -6.63
C LYS A 166 26.78 17.77 -6.17
N CYS A 167 26.53 16.47 -6.15
CA CYS A 167 27.55 15.45 -5.81
C CYS A 167 28.49 15.15 -6.96
N LEU A 168 28.06 15.33 -8.21
CA LEU A 168 28.89 15.09 -9.41
C LEU A 168 29.83 16.28 -9.71
N THR A 169 29.53 17.46 -9.18
CA THR A 169 30.30 18.70 -9.41
C THR A 169 31.29 19.03 -8.29
N LYS A 170 31.44 18.13 -7.32
CA LYS A 170 32.48 18.19 -6.27
C LYS A 170 33.67 17.34 -6.68
#